data_9c25ee9ae146b93b6840b3885786fdd6
#
_entry.id   9c25ee9ae146b93b6840b3885786fdd6
#
_cell.length_a   1.000
_cell.length_b   1.000
_cell.length_c   1.000
_cell.angle_alpha   90.00
_cell.angle_beta   90.00
_cell.angle_gamma   90.00
#
_symmetry.space_group_name_H-M   'P 1'
#
loop_
_entity.id
_entity.type
_entity.pdbx_description
1 polymer ?
#
loop_
_entity_poly.entity_id
_entity_poly.type
_entity_poly.pdbx_seq_one_letter_code
_entity_poly.pdbx_strand_id
1 'polypeptide(L)'
;MNSISVLSNNQKVFYDDDYNRHEQLKDDLLEFLENHEDVQQRKTNVKATATDWNMKIKSRELDLFKAGVLDFMLNIPFDTGGCFRHFQDRRRFHMIDCWGNIYRKGDYTVDHTHLPSQYSWVYFLKSKPNYSPLLFDYWDQKKRKMKSVKILPIESRIVVFPSCLHHRVPVHIHDETRITISGNIE
;
A
#
# COMPACT_ATOMS: atom_id res chain seq x y z
N MET A 1 13.47 3.24 9.15
CA MET A 1 13.13 2.65 7.83
C MET A 1 13.73 1.26 7.68
N ASN A 2 12.92 0.27 7.36
CA ASN A 2 13.31 -1.12 7.13
C ASN A 2 13.14 -1.46 5.65
N SER A 3 13.81 -2.51 5.16
CA SER A 3 13.62 -2.99 3.80
C SER A 3 13.71 -4.51 3.71
N ILE A 4 12.92 -5.08 2.78
CA ILE A 4 12.96 -6.50 2.43
C ILE A 4 13.26 -6.59 0.94
N SER A 5 14.28 -7.36 0.57
CA SER A 5 14.55 -7.63 -0.84
C SER A 5 13.52 -8.62 -1.39
N VAL A 6 12.85 -8.19 -2.43
CA VAL A 6 11.97 -9.03 -3.23
C VAL A 6 12.71 -9.26 -4.54
N LEU A 7 13.31 -10.48 -4.74
CA LEU A 7 13.74 -10.91 -6.05
C LEU A 7 15.17 -10.91 -6.54
N SER A 8 15.23 -11.64 -7.64
CA SER A 8 16.33 -11.78 -8.60
C SER A 8 16.87 -10.46 -9.18
N ASN A 9 16.19 -9.33 -9.04
CA ASN A 9 16.55 -8.03 -9.63
C ASN A 9 16.84 -6.93 -8.59
N ASN A 10 17.14 -7.28 -7.34
CA ASN A 10 17.38 -6.32 -6.25
C ASN A 10 16.22 -5.34 -5.98
N GLN A 11 15.01 -5.63 -6.41
CA GLN A 11 13.86 -4.83 -6.06
C GLN A 11 13.59 -4.94 -4.56
N LYS A 12 13.34 -3.82 -3.91
CA LYS A 12 13.13 -3.76 -2.46
C LYS A 12 11.74 -3.21 -2.16
N VAL A 13 11.14 -3.78 -1.14
CA VAL A 13 9.97 -3.22 -0.46
C VAL A 13 10.46 -2.54 0.80
N PHE A 14 10.11 -1.29 0.98
CA PHE A 14 10.45 -0.48 2.15
C PHE A 14 9.25 -0.39 3.08
N TYR A 15 9.48 -0.35 4.38
CA TYR A 15 8.42 -0.12 5.35
C TYR A 15 8.92 0.62 6.59
N ASP A 16 7.99 1.31 7.24
CA ASP A 16 8.19 1.92 8.55
C ASP A 16 6.93 1.72 9.40
N ASP A 17 7.09 1.54 10.70
CA ASP A 17 6.03 1.10 11.62
C ASP A 17 5.56 2.22 12.56
N ASP A 18 6.10 3.43 12.42
CA ASP A 18 5.90 4.48 13.41
C ASP A 18 5.53 5.81 12.75
N TYR A 19 4.27 5.92 12.36
CA TYR A 19 3.71 7.21 11.99
C TYR A 19 3.18 7.91 13.25
N ASN A 20 3.88 8.93 13.70
CA ASN A 20 3.63 9.62 14.97
C ASN A 20 2.26 10.32 15.10
N ARG A 21 1.50 10.44 14.00
CA ARG A 21 0.14 11.00 13.95
C ARG A 21 -0.91 9.97 13.56
N HIS A 22 -0.63 8.70 13.83
CA HIS A 22 -1.51 7.61 13.43
C HIS A 22 -2.92 7.75 13.99
N GLU A 23 -3.06 8.02 15.27
CA GLU A 23 -4.38 8.10 15.93
C GLU A 23 -5.22 9.25 15.35
N GLN A 24 -4.60 10.43 15.13
CA GLN A 24 -5.30 11.58 14.54
C GLN A 24 -5.75 11.27 13.10
N LEU A 25 -4.91 10.63 12.30
CA LEU A 25 -5.26 10.22 10.95
C LEU A 25 -6.38 9.19 10.95
N LYS A 26 -6.32 8.25 11.89
CA LYS A 26 -7.30 7.19 12.06
C LYS A 26 -8.66 7.76 12.45
N ASP A 27 -8.71 8.65 13.44
CA ASP A 27 -9.94 9.32 13.88
C ASP A 27 -10.58 10.11 12.73
N ASP A 28 -9.78 10.86 11.95
CA ASP A 28 -10.26 11.64 10.80
C ASP A 28 -10.87 10.76 9.69
N LEU A 29 -10.32 9.57 9.48
CA LEU A 29 -10.64 8.78 8.28
C LEU A 29 -11.60 7.62 8.55
N LEU A 30 -11.67 7.07 9.77
CA LEU A 30 -12.50 5.90 10.03
C LEU A 30 -13.98 6.17 9.79
N GLU A 31 -14.50 7.28 10.30
CA GLU A 31 -15.90 7.64 10.11
C GLU A 31 -16.25 7.76 8.63
N PHE A 32 -15.38 8.44 7.86
CA PHE A 32 -15.54 8.57 6.41
C PHE A 32 -15.52 7.20 5.72
N LEU A 33 -14.52 6.36 6.01
CA LEU A 33 -14.35 5.08 5.33
C LEU A 33 -15.42 4.04 5.69
N GLU A 34 -15.92 4.06 6.92
CA GLU A 34 -16.92 3.10 7.38
C GLU A 34 -18.36 3.47 7.01
N ASN A 35 -18.66 4.76 6.81
CA ASN A 35 -20.03 5.26 6.67
C ASN A 35 -20.33 6.02 5.36
N HIS A 36 -19.33 6.25 4.49
CA HIS A 36 -19.54 7.08 3.30
C HIS A 36 -20.26 6.32 2.19
N GLU A 37 -21.31 6.94 1.60
CA GLU A 37 -22.12 6.36 0.52
C GLU A 37 -21.32 6.07 -0.76
N ASP A 38 -20.21 6.77 -1.01
CA ASP A 38 -19.33 6.58 -2.15
C ASP A 38 -18.39 5.36 -2.01
N VAL A 39 -18.42 4.68 -0.86
CA VAL A 39 -17.63 3.48 -0.62
C VAL A 39 -18.34 2.27 -1.22
N GLN A 40 -17.99 1.91 -2.45
CA GLN A 40 -18.68 0.86 -3.21
C GLN A 40 -17.84 -0.40 -3.35
N GLN A 41 -18.54 -1.55 -3.48
CA GLN A 41 -17.88 -2.78 -3.89
C GLN A 41 -17.46 -2.67 -5.36
N ARG A 42 -16.17 -2.48 -5.61
CA ARG A 42 -15.64 -2.30 -6.97
C ARG A 42 -15.40 -3.62 -7.68
N LYS A 43 -15.72 -3.65 -8.99
CA LYS A 43 -15.34 -4.74 -9.89
C LYS A 43 -13.92 -4.53 -10.43
N THR A 44 -12.94 -4.41 -9.53
CA THR A 44 -11.52 -4.22 -9.86
C THR A 44 -10.71 -5.42 -9.37
N ASN A 45 -9.39 -5.31 -9.38
CA ASN A 45 -8.49 -6.29 -8.75
C ASN A 45 -8.74 -6.45 -7.25
N VAL A 46 -9.23 -5.39 -6.60
CA VAL A 46 -9.65 -5.40 -5.20
C VAL A 46 -11.10 -5.90 -5.12
N LYS A 47 -11.30 -7.06 -4.50
CA LYS A 47 -12.60 -7.64 -4.17
C LYS A 47 -12.96 -7.30 -2.74
N ALA A 48 -13.06 -6.01 -2.47
CA ALA A 48 -13.39 -5.40 -1.19
C ALA A 48 -14.14 -4.10 -1.44
N THR A 49 -14.63 -3.48 -0.39
CA THR A 49 -15.22 -2.14 -0.47
C THR A 49 -14.08 -1.10 -0.59
N ALA A 50 -14.19 -0.16 -1.51
CA ALA A 50 -13.17 0.86 -1.73
C ALA A 50 -13.77 2.22 -2.03
N THR A 51 -13.06 3.30 -1.69
CA THR A 51 -13.38 4.66 -2.12
C THR A 51 -13.04 4.85 -3.60
N ASP A 52 -13.34 6.02 -4.13
CA ASP A 52 -12.79 6.46 -5.40
C ASP A 52 -11.26 6.59 -5.35
N TRP A 53 -10.60 6.52 -6.51
CA TRP A 53 -9.15 6.64 -6.66
C TRP A 53 -8.56 7.92 -6.04
N ASN A 54 -9.37 8.97 -5.99
CA ASN A 54 -9.07 10.18 -5.26
C ASN A 54 -10.13 10.36 -4.18
N MET A 55 -9.84 9.90 -2.95
CA MET A 55 -10.74 10.12 -1.83
C MET A 55 -11.09 11.60 -1.70
N LYS A 56 -12.38 11.92 -1.83
CA LYS A 56 -12.89 13.30 -1.74
C LYS A 56 -13.17 13.69 -0.29
N ILE A 57 -12.20 13.49 0.57
CA ILE A 57 -12.27 13.94 1.95
C ILE A 57 -11.37 15.16 2.15
N LYS A 58 -11.90 16.19 2.84
CA LYS A 58 -11.09 17.32 3.31
C LYS A 58 -10.59 17.00 4.71
N SER A 59 -9.41 16.43 4.80
CA SER A 59 -8.74 16.11 6.05
C SER A 59 -7.33 16.69 6.04
N ARG A 60 -7.05 17.54 7.03
CA ARG A 60 -5.70 18.07 7.26
C ARG A 60 -4.72 16.93 7.60
N GLU A 61 -5.16 15.93 8.34
CA GLU A 61 -4.31 14.82 8.74
C GLU A 61 -3.95 13.94 7.54
N LEU A 62 -4.88 13.74 6.61
CA LEU A 62 -4.59 13.04 5.35
C LEU A 62 -3.58 13.81 4.48
N ASP A 63 -3.70 15.14 4.41
CA ASP A 63 -2.75 15.96 3.65
C ASP A 63 -1.35 15.93 4.27
N LEU A 64 -1.25 16.00 5.60
CA LEU A 64 0.01 15.85 6.32
C LEU A 64 0.61 14.45 6.14
N PHE A 65 -0.24 13.41 6.15
CA PHE A 65 0.19 12.04 5.91
C PHE A 65 0.74 11.88 4.48
N LYS A 66 0.03 12.38 3.46
CA LYS A 66 0.51 12.35 2.07
C LYS A 66 1.86 13.04 1.90
N ALA A 67 2.04 14.19 2.54
CA ALA A 67 3.33 14.89 2.55
C ALA A 67 4.43 14.03 3.21
N GLY A 68 4.11 13.38 4.33
CA GLY A 68 5.00 12.44 5.01
C GLY A 68 5.37 11.22 4.16
N VAL A 69 4.45 10.69 3.35
CA VAL A 69 4.74 9.61 2.40
C VAL A 69 5.75 10.06 1.35
N LEU A 70 5.60 11.26 0.80
CA LEU A 70 6.56 11.81 -0.17
C LEU A 70 7.93 12.05 0.48
N ASP A 71 7.97 12.56 1.70
CA ASP A 71 9.22 12.71 2.46
C ASP A 71 9.90 11.36 2.72
N PHE A 72 9.13 10.34 3.09
CA PHE A 72 9.63 8.96 3.22
C PHE A 72 10.28 8.48 1.91
N MET A 73 9.65 8.76 0.75
CA MET A 73 10.18 8.43 -0.57
C MET A 73 11.53 9.07 -0.87
N LEU A 74 11.74 10.32 -0.42
CA LEU A 74 13.02 11.03 -0.61
C LEU A 74 14.19 10.34 0.11
N ASN A 75 13.90 9.56 1.14
CA ASN A 75 14.89 8.85 1.96
C ASN A 75 15.15 7.41 1.49
N ILE A 76 14.40 6.89 0.49
CA ILE A 76 14.64 5.55 -0.10
C ILE A 76 15.90 5.58 -0.96
N PRO A 77 16.86 4.63 -0.83
CA PRO A 77 18.04 4.56 -1.68
C PRO A 77 17.71 4.38 -3.17
N PHE A 78 18.46 5.03 -4.07
CA PHE A 78 18.19 5.06 -5.52
C PHE A 78 18.36 3.75 -6.27
N ASP A 79 19.18 2.84 -5.78
CA ASP A 79 19.53 1.57 -6.45
C ASP A 79 18.46 0.47 -6.29
N THR A 80 17.28 0.86 -5.85
CA THR A 80 16.26 -0.08 -5.35
C THR A 80 15.32 -0.65 -6.40
N GLY A 81 15.66 -0.47 -7.69
CA GLY A 81 14.97 -1.18 -8.76
C GLY A 81 13.55 -0.68 -9.03
N GLY A 82 13.33 0.63 -9.00
CA GLY A 82 12.11 1.23 -9.55
C GLY A 82 11.80 0.72 -10.95
N CYS A 83 10.56 0.73 -11.35
CA CYS A 83 10.09 0.17 -12.63
C CYS A 83 10.73 0.85 -13.84
N PHE A 84 11.20 2.07 -13.67
CA PHE A 84 11.83 2.89 -14.71
C PHE A 84 13.16 3.44 -14.22
N ARG A 85 14.27 2.91 -14.72
CA ARG A 85 15.64 3.29 -14.33
C ARG A 85 16.05 4.74 -14.63
N HIS A 86 15.20 5.54 -15.26
CA HIS A 86 15.57 6.86 -15.80
C HIS A 86 15.14 8.06 -14.94
N PHE A 87 14.42 7.86 -13.84
CA PHE A 87 14.05 8.97 -12.98
C PHE A 87 15.10 9.22 -11.89
N GLN A 88 16.07 10.05 -12.19
CA GLN A 88 17.10 10.47 -11.24
C GLN A 88 16.69 11.71 -10.42
N ASP A 89 15.58 12.39 -10.77
CA ASP A 89 15.16 13.61 -10.11
C ASP A 89 13.97 13.37 -9.15
N ARG A 90 14.28 13.10 -7.88
CA ARG A 90 13.30 12.87 -6.79
C ARG A 90 12.40 14.08 -6.52
N ARG A 91 12.82 15.28 -6.88
CA ARG A 91 12.01 16.51 -6.70
C ARG A 91 10.75 16.52 -7.56
N ARG A 92 10.63 15.58 -8.48
CA ARG A 92 9.47 15.40 -9.35
C ARG A 92 8.46 14.38 -8.86
N PHE A 93 8.74 13.67 -7.75
CA PHE A 93 7.76 12.74 -7.20
C PHE A 93 6.52 13.47 -6.73
N HIS A 94 5.39 13.04 -7.24
CA HIS A 94 4.08 13.53 -6.82
C HIS A 94 3.10 12.37 -6.70
N MET A 95 2.17 12.51 -5.79
CA MET A 95 1.11 11.54 -5.58
C MET A 95 0.01 11.76 -6.62
N ILE A 96 -0.27 10.73 -7.43
CA ILE A 96 -1.27 10.83 -8.50
C ILE A 96 -2.65 10.42 -8.04
N ASP A 97 -2.73 9.53 -7.06
CA ASP A 97 -3.99 9.05 -6.50
C ASP A 97 -3.83 8.61 -5.04
N CYS A 98 -4.96 8.48 -4.34
CA CYS A 98 -5.02 7.99 -2.97
C CYS A 98 -6.44 7.48 -2.69
N TRP A 99 -6.58 6.22 -2.27
CA TRP A 99 -7.87 5.60 -1.99
C TRP A 99 -7.83 4.73 -0.73
N GLY A 100 -9.00 4.54 -0.11
CA GLY A 100 -9.19 3.63 1.01
C GLY A 100 -9.73 2.27 0.56
N ASN A 101 -9.33 1.20 1.24
CA ASN A 101 -9.89 -0.14 1.06
C ASN A 101 -10.34 -0.71 2.41
N ILE A 102 -11.54 -1.27 2.45
CA ILE A 102 -12.13 -1.92 3.61
C ILE A 102 -12.33 -3.39 3.28
N TYR A 103 -11.57 -4.24 3.94
CA TYR A 103 -11.68 -5.69 3.82
C TYR A 103 -12.54 -6.24 4.95
N ARG A 104 -13.67 -6.84 4.58
CA ARG A 104 -14.51 -7.64 5.45
C ARG A 104 -14.20 -9.13 5.26
N LYS A 105 -14.75 -9.96 6.11
CA LYS A 105 -14.61 -11.42 5.96
C LYS A 105 -15.06 -11.89 4.57
N GLY A 106 -14.16 -12.60 3.90
CA GLY A 106 -14.34 -13.05 2.51
C GLY A 106 -13.68 -12.15 1.46
N ASP A 107 -13.30 -10.91 1.80
CA ASP A 107 -12.69 -9.97 0.88
C ASP A 107 -11.21 -10.30 0.62
N TYR A 108 -10.74 -9.95 -0.58
CA TYR A 108 -9.37 -10.22 -1.02
C TYR A 108 -8.94 -9.26 -2.14
N THR A 109 -7.68 -9.28 -2.51
CA THR A 109 -7.16 -8.62 -3.72
C THR A 109 -6.42 -9.64 -4.56
N VAL A 110 -6.80 -9.74 -5.84
CA VAL A 110 -6.10 -10.62 -6.80
C VAL A 110 -4.72 -10.08 -7.13
N ASP A 111 -3.85 -10.93 -7.66
CA ASP A 111 -2.52 -10.55 -8.10
C ASP A 111 -2.57 -9.48 -9.20
N HIS A 112 -1.84 -8.38 -9.01
CA HIS A 112 -1.82 -7.24 -9.94
C HIS A 112 -0.57 -6.37 -9.75
N THR A 113 -0.41 -5.39 -10.64
CA THR A 113 0.59 -4.33 -10.59
C THR A 113 -0.09 -2.97 -10.72
N HIS A 114 0.67 -1.89 -10.51
CA HIS A 114 0.19 -0.50 -10.66
C HIS A 114 0.91 0.25 -11.79
N LEU A 115 1.40 -0.46 -12.81
CA LEU A 115 1.96 0.19 -13.98
C LEU A 115 0.92 1.11 -14.66
N PRO A 116 1.32 2.28 -15.16
CA PRO A 116 2.68 2.77 -15.38
C PRO A 116 3.32 3.54 -14.21
N SER A 117 2.68 3.66 -13.06
CA SER A 117 3.24 4.39 -11.90
C SER A 117 4.61 3.84 -11.51
N GLN A 118 5.44 4.67 -10.87
CA GLN A 118 6.78 4.28 -10.47
C GLN A 118 6.80 3.54 -9.15
N TYR A 119 6.14 4.11 -8.15
CA TYR A 119 6.00 3.53 -6.82
C TYR A 119 4.54 3.49 -6.43
N SER A 120 4.22 2.50 -5.62
CA SER A 120 2.94 2.37 -4.93
C SER A 120 3.18 2.25 -3.44
N TRP A 121 2.18 2.62 -2.67
CA TRP A 121 2.26 2.50 -1.22
C TRP A 121 0.95 2.00 -0.63
N VAL A 122 1.06 1.35 0.53
CA VAL A 122 -0.05 0.88 1.35
C VAL A 122 0.22 1.26 2.79
N TYR A 123 -0.77 1.86 3.44
CA TYR A 123 -0.75 2.18 4.86
C TYR A 123 -1.84 1.40 5.59
N PHE A 124 -1.49 0.72 6.67
CA PHE A 124 -2.44 -0.04 7.49
C PHE A 124 -3.06 0.87 8.55
N LEU A 125 -4.24 1.43 8.22
CA LEU A 125 -4.96 2.37 9.07
C LEU A 125 -5.63 1.67 10.27
N LYS A 126 -6.26 0.50 10.02
CA LYS A 126 -6.88 -0.35 11.05
C LYS A 126 -6.54 -1.80 10.73
N SER A 127 -5.74 -2.43 11.57
CA SER A 127 -5.24 -3.78 11.26
C SER A 127 -4.69 -4.47 12.50
N LYS A 128 -4.49 -5.80 12.37
CA LYS A 128 -3.80 -6.62 13.39
C LYS A 128 -2.77 -7.52 12.70
N PRO A 129 -1.66 -7.89 13.36
CA PRO A 129 -0.59 -8.67 12.73
C PRO A 129 -1.02 -10.06 12.20
N ASN A 130 -2.12 -10.62 12.70
CA ASN A 130 -2.68 -11.89 12.28
C ASN A 130 -3.70 -11.77 11.13
N TYR A 131 -4.02 -10.56 10.66
CA TYR A 131 -4.90 -10.35 9.52
C TYR A 131 -4.22 -10.73 8.20
N SER A 132 -4.99 -10.68 7.10
CA SER A 132 -4.47 -11.01 5.76
C SER A 132 -3.32 -10.09 5.38
N PRO A 133 -2.12 -10.66 5.12
CA PRO A 133 -0.92 -9.89 4.81
C PRO A 133 -0.94 -9.33 3.39
N LEU A 134 -0.06 -8.38 3.12
CA LEU A 134 0.33 -8.01 1.76
C LEU A 134 1.41 -9.00 1.29
N LEU A 135 1.18 -9.66 0.17
CA LEU A 135 2.09 -10.65 -0.43
C LEU A 135 2.65 -10.11 -1.74
N PHE A 136 3.95 -10.25 -1.92
CA PHE A 136 4.67 -9.98 -3.16
C PHE A 136 5.13 -11.32 -3.74
N ASP A 137 4.53 -11.72 -4.85
CA ASP A 137 4.82 -12.99 -5.50
C ASP A 137 5.93 -12.84 -6.54
N TYR A 138 6.85 -13.79 -6.59
CA TYR A 138 7.99 -13.76 -7.50
C TYR A 138 8.50 -15.15 -7.87
N TRP A 139 9.15 -15.26 -9.04
CA TRP A 139 9.79 -16.47 -9.47
C TRP A 139 11.22 -16.58 -8.93
N ASP A 140 11.48 -17.57 -8.07
CA ASP A 140 12.84 -17.87 -7.60
C ASP A 140 13.56 -18.72 -8.66
N GLN A 141 14.46 -18.09 -9.40
CA GLN A 141 15.22 -18.77 -10.47
C GLN A 141 16.09 -19.92 -9.96
N LYS A 142 16.68 -19.79 -8.76
CA LYS A 142 17.53 -20.83 -8.16
C LYS A 142 16.73 -22.05 -7.74
N LYS A 143 15.55 -21.85 -7.16
CA LYS A 143 14.67 -22.93 -6.71
C LYS A 143 13.63 -23.34 -7.75
N ARG A 144 13.57 -22.64 -8.89
CA ARG A 144 12.64 -22.87 -10.02
C ARG A 144 11.17 -23.01 -9.54
N LYS A 145 10.73 -22.11 -8.66
CA LYS A 145 9.37 -22.08 -8.13
C LYS A 145 8.92 -20.68 -7.74
N MET A 146 7.61 -20.49 -7.69
CA MET A 146 7.01 -19.27 -7.13
C MET A 146 7.29 -19.18 -5.63
N LYS A 147 7.57 -17.98 -5.17
CA LYS A 147 7.71 -17.60 -3.77
C LYS A 147 6.97 -16.32 -3.48
N SER A 148 6.69 -16.10 -2.22
CA SER A 148 6.08 -14.86 -1.74
C SER A 148 6.91 -14.25 -0.62
N VAL A 149 7.10 -12.93 -0.68
CA VAL A 149 7.49 -12.14 0.48
C VAL A 149 6.21 -11.67 1.17
N LYS A 150 6.17 -11.85 2.48
CA LYS A 150 5.02 -11.54 3.32
C LYS A 150 5.30 -10.29 4.15
N ILE A 151 4.47 -9.24 3.98
CA ILE A 151 4.45 -8.08 4.86
C ILE A 151 3.25 -8.20 5.79
N LEU A 152 3.52 -8.28 7.09
CA LEU A 152 2.47 -8.35 8.10
C LEU A 152 1.73 -7.01 8.19
N PRO A 153 0.40 -7.04 8.34
CA PRO A 153 -0.43 -5.86 8.39
C PRO A 153 -0.44 -5.25 9.80
N ILE A 154 0.69 -4.74 10.22
CA ILE A 154 0.83 -4.03 11.49
C ILE A 154 0.19 -2.64 11.34
N GLU A 155 -0.69 -2.29 12.26
CA GLU A 155 -1.32 -0.96 12.30
C GLU A 155 -0.24 0.13 12.38
N SER A 156 -0.46 1.29 11.74
CA SER A 156 0.52 2.37 11.56
C SER A 156 1.69 2.07 10.60
N ARG A 157 1.81 0.86 10.06
CA ARG A 157 2.85 0.54 9.09
C ARG A 157 2.54 1.15 7.72
N ILE A 158 3.51 1.87 7.17
CA ILE A 158 3.55 2.21 5.75
C ILE A 158 4.46 1.23 5.00
N VAL A 159 4.04 0.84 3.81
CA VAL A 159 4.80 -0.01 2.89
C VAL A 159 4.90 0.70 1.56
N VAL A 160 6.12 0.88 1.04
CA VAL A 160 6.37 1.50 -0.27
C VAL A 160 7.13 0.51 -1.14
N PHE A 161 6.73 0.36 -2.40
CA PHE A 161 7.29 -0.62 -3.32
C PHE A 161 7.21 -0.15 -4.77
N PRO A 162 8.09 -0.65 -5.65
CA PRO A 162 8.01 -0.43 -7.09
C PRO A 162 6.67 -0.92 -7.65
N SER A 163 5.96 -0.07 -8.40
CA SER A 163 4.62 -0.35 -8.92
C SER A 163 4.55 -1.55 -9.88
N CYS A 164 5.66 -1.99 -10.44
CA CYS A 164 5.77 -3.19 -11.26
C CYS A 164 5.80 -4.50 -10.47
N LEU A 165 5.91 -4.45 -9.13
CA LEU A 165 5.87 -5.66 -8.32
C LEU A 165 4.46 -6.24 -8.27
N HIS A 166 4.35 -7.51 -8.66
CA HIS A 166 3.15 -8.29 -8.48
C HIS A 166 2.83 -8.47 -7.00
N HIS A 167 1.61 -8.10 -6.62
CA HIS A 167 1.20 -8.22 -5.23
C HIS A 167 -0.29 -8.52 -5.10
N ARG A 168 -0.66 -9.10 -3.97
CA ARG A 168 -2.03 -9.49 -3.63
C ARG A 168 -2.29 -9.50 -2.13
N VAL A 169 -3.56 -9.56 -1.78
CA VAL A 169 -4.02 -9.79 -0.40
C VAL A 169 -4.86 -11.07 -0.38
N PRO A 170 -4.47 -12.10 0.39
CA PRO A 170 -5.29 -13.30 0.56
C PRO A 170 -6.66 -12.99 1.16
N VAL A 171 -7.58 -13.94 1.05
CA VAL A 171 -8.92 -13.82 1.65
C VAL A 171 -8.82 -13.43 3.12
N HIS A 172 -9.52 -12.37 3.49
CA HIS A 172 -9.64 -11.93 4.88
C HIS A 172 -10.63 -12.86 5.62
N ILE A 173 -10.15 -13.55 6.64
CA ILE A 173 -10.92 -14.60 7.33
C ILE A 173 -11.50 -14.15 8.68
N HIS A 174 -11.17 -12.95 9.13
CA HIS A 174 -11.60 -12.41 10.42
C HIS A 174 -12.92 -11.65 10.29
N ASP A 175 -13.69 -11.59 11.36
CA ASP A 175 -14.99 -10.86 11.39
C ASP A 175 -14.79 -9.35 11.51
N GLU A 176 -13.68 -8.91 12.14
CA GLU A 176 -13.33 -7.49 12.22
C GLU A 176 -12.76 -6.98 10.90
N THR A 177 -13.00 -5.73 10.59
CA THR A 177 -12.52 -5.08 9.37
C THR A 177 -11.00 -4.81 9.39
N ARG A 178 -10.36 -4.99 8.24
CA ARG A 178 -9.02 -4.50 7.94
C ARG A 178 -9.13 -3.32 6.99
N ILE A 179 -8.59 -2.16 7.38
CA ILE A 179 -8.69 -0.92 6.58
C ILE A 179 -7.29 -0.47 6.19
N THR A 180 -7.12 -0.16 4.91
CA THR A 180 -5.88 0.39 4.36
C THR A 180 -6.15 1.64 3.55
N ILE A 181 -5.15 2.52 3.50
CA ILE A 181 -5.04 3.61 2.54
C ILE A 181 -3.93 3.24 1.57
N SER A 182 -4.16 3.47 0.30
CA SER A 182 -3.20 3.15 -0.76
C SER A 182 -3.10 4.30 -1.75
N GLY A 183 -2.03 4.34 -2.51
CA GLY A 183 -1.85 5.32 -3.57
C GLY A 183 -0.65 5.03 -4.44
N ASN A 184 -0.51 5.82 -5.50
CA ASN A 184 0.55 5.72 -6.48
C ASN A 184 1.33 7.04 -6.58
N ILE A 185 2.60 6.92 -6.97
CA ILE A 185 3.57 8.01 -7.09
C ILE A 185 4.25 7.93 -8.45
N GLU A 186 4.33 9.07 -9.10
CA GLU A 186 5.08 9.33 -10.34
C GLU A 186 6.19 10.35 -10.15
#